data_71b896a5bc49dce43ea8f89cf46b6c3d
#
_entry.id   71b896a5bc49dce43ea8f89cf46b6c3d
#
_cell.length_a   1.000
_cell.length_b   1.000
_cell.length_c   1.000
_cell.angle_alpha   90.00
_cell.angle_beta   90.00
_cell.angle_gamma   90.00
#
_symmetry.space_group_name_H-M   'P 1'
#
loop_
_entity.id
_entity.type
_entity.pdbx_description
1 polymer ?
#
loop_
_entity_poly.entity_id
_entity_poly.type
_entity_poly.pdbx_seq_one_letter_code
_entity_poly.pdbx_strand_id
1 'polypeptide(L)'
;PQKTRQGIGAAALRAMLDEIKLRLGITEFRVRIDPNNVASQRLFEKLGAVPNGLSVPLPLDPELLERVEQKNFHFINDHILALAQKFGVEPRKLLSHVLEYKLVWKG
;
A
#
# COMPACT_ATOMS: atom_id res chain seq x y z
N PRO A 1 16.72 13.89 10.14
CA PRO A 1 16.96 12.51 9.77
C PRO A 1 15.81 11.84 9.07
N GLN A 2 14.63 11.76 9.70
CA GLN A 2 13.50 11.07 9.06
C GLN A 2 12.98 11.81 7.83
N LYS A 3 12.91 13.12 7.88
CA LYS A 3 12.51 13.92 6.74
C LYS A 3 13.49 13.77 5.59
N THR A 4 14.79 13.75 5.93
CA THR A 4 15.85 13.55 4.95
C THR A 4 15.74 12.16 4.32
N ARG A 5 15.45 11.15 5.14
CA ARG A 5 15.25 9.79 4.64
C ARG A 5 14.10 9.70 3.66
N GLN A 6 12.99 10.39 3.95
CA GLN A 6 11.84 10.39 3.05
C GLN A 6 12.17 11.01 1.70
N GLY A 7 12.93 12.11 1.71
CA GLY A 7 13.37 12.75 0.48
C GLY A 7 14.32 11.88 -0.31
N ILE A 8 15.29 11.27 0.38
CA ILE A 8 16.26 10.36 -0.24
C ILE A 8 15.52 9.11 -0.77
N GLY A 9 14.58 8.58 0.01
CA GLY A 9 13.81 7.43 -0.40
C GLY A 9 13.02 7.67 -1.69
N ALA A 10 12.38 8.83 -1.81
CA ALA A 10 11.64 9.18 -3.00
C ALA A 10 12.55 9.30 -4.22
N ALA A 11 13.69 9.95 -4.06
CA ALA A 11 14.66 10.12 -5.14
C ALA A 11 15.24 8.77 -5.58
N ALA A 12 15.61 7.91 -4.62
CA ALA A 12 16.14 6.59 -4.91
C ALA A 12 15.10 5.72 -5.62
N LEU A 13 13.84 5.78 -5.18
CA LEU A 13 12.77 5.01 -5.79
C LEU A 13 12.50 5.47 -7.22
N ARG A 14 12.50 6.78 -7.47
CA ARG A 14 12.34 7.31 -8.83
C ARG A 14 13.47 6.85 -9.75
N ALA A 15 14.70 6.89 -9.25
CA ALA A 15 15.84 6.44 -10.02
C ALA A 15 15.73 4.95 -10.37
N MET A 16 15.30 4.14 -9.42
CA MET A 16 15.09 2.71 -9.63
C MET A 16 13.99 2.45 -10.67
N LEU A 17 12.88 3.16 -10.57
CA LEU A 17 11.77 3.02 -11.51
C LEU A 17 12.17 3.45 -12.92
N ASP A 18 12.92 4.55 -13.04
CA ASP A 18 13.43 5.01 -14.31
C ASP A 18 14.36 3.96 -14.95
N GLU A 19 15.21 3.36 -14.15
CA GLU A 19 16.15 2.35 -14.63
C GLU A 19 15.43 1.08 -15.07
N ILE A 20 14.45 0.63 -14.32
CA ILE A 20 13.64 -0.54 -14.68
C ILE A 20 12.90 -0.29 -16.00
N LYS A 21 12.32 0.89 -16.14
CA LYS A 21 11.64 1.29 -17.36
C LYS A 21 12.59 1.28 -18.56
N LEU A 22 13.78 1.86 -18.37
CA LEU A 22 14.77 1.95 -19.43
C LEU A 22 15.30 0.58 -19.85
N ARG A 23 15.62 -0.28 -18.90
CA ARG A 23 16.24 -1.57 -19.15
C ARG A 23 15.26 -2.67 -19.54
N LEU A 24 14.09 -2.70 -18.88
CA LEU A 24 13.14 -3.80 -19.02
C LEU A 24 11.85 -3.40 -19.72
N GLY A 25 11.62 -2.09 -19.93
CA GLY A 25 10.40 -1.59 -20.53
C GLY A 25 9.18 -1.73 -19.63
N ILE A 26 9.38 -2.02 -18.34
CA ILE A 26 8.29 -2.18 -17.38
C ILE A 26 7.89 -0.80 -16.86
N THR A 27 6.61 -0.46 -16.99
CA THR A 27 6.07 0.82 -16.55
C THR A 27 4.95 0.68 -15.53
N GLU A 28 4.38 -0.49 -15.37
CA GLU A 28 3.30 -0.74 -14.43
C GLU A 28 3.79 -1.59 -13.27
N PHE A 29 3.51 -1.11 -12.05
CA PHE A 29 3.93 -1.77 -10.83
C PHE A 29 2.74 -1.91 -9.90
N ARG A 30 2.66 -3.02 -9.19
CA ARG A 30 1.71 -3.22 -8.11
C ARG A 30 2.47 -3.30 -6.81
N VAL A 31 2.08 -2.48 -5.85
CA VAL A 31 2.77 -2.35 -4.57
C VAL A 31 1.81 -2.71 -3.45
N ARG A 32 2.29 -3.52 -2.52
CA ARG A 32 1.53 -3.89 -1.34
C ARG A 32 2.08 -3.14 -0.14
N ILE A 33 1.19 -2.46 0.57
CA ILE A 33 1.58 -1.60 1.69
C ILE A 33 0.65 -1.89 2.87
N ASP A 34 1.24 -2.05 4.04
CA ASP A 34 0.48 -2.24 5.27
C ASP A 34 -0.41 -1.02 5.54
N PRO A 35 -1.68 -1.21 5.98
CA PRO A 35 -2.55 -0.08 6.28
C PRO A 35 -2.00 0.88 7.34
N ASN A 36 -1.10 0.42 8.20
CA ASN A 36 -0.48 1.24 9.23
C ASN A 36 0.80 1.94 8.76
N ASN A 37 1.29 1.61 7.57
CA ASN A 37 2.51 2.21 7.03
C ASN A 37 2.17 3.47 6.24
N VAL A 38 1.84 4.54 6.95
CA VAL A 38 1.41 5.81 6.36
C VAL A 38 2.52 6.44 5.52
N ALA A 39 3.77 6.31 5.96
CA ALA A 39 4.91 6.89 5.25
C ALA A 39 5.04 6.31 3.84
N SER A 40 4.91 4.98 3.69
CA SER A 40 4.97 4.34 2.38
C SER A 40 3.76 4.69 1.52
N GLN A 41 2.58 4.77 2.11
CA GLN A 41 1.37 5.18 1.39
C GLN A 41 1.55 6.56 0.78
N ARG A 42 2.04 7.52 1.56
CA ARG A 42 2.29 8.89 1.09
C ARG A 42 3.35 8.92 0.00
N LEU A 43 4.40 8.13 0.18
CA LEU A 43 5.50 8.07 -0.80
C LEU A 43 4.98 7.63 -2.16
N PHE A 44 4.25 6.51 -2.21
CA PHE A 44 3.75 5.98 -3.48
C PHE A 44 2.65 6.85 -4.06
N GLU A 45 1.78 7.43 -3.23
CA GLU A 45 0.77 8.37 -3.72
C GLU A 45 1.40 9.60 -4.35
N LYS A 46 2.50 10.08 -3.77
CA LYS A 46 3.26 11.20 -4.32
C LYS A 46 3.84 10.87 -5.69
N LEU A 47 4.18 9.60 -5.92
CA LEU A 47 4.69 9.15 -7.22
C LEU A 47 3.58 8.88 -8.23
N GLY A 48 2.33 9.00 -7.83
CA GLY A 48 1.20 8.80 -8.73
C GLY A 48 0.50 7.46 -8.58
N ALA A 49 0.85 6.67 -7.57
CA ALA A 49 0.17 5.41 -7.31
C ALA A 49 -1.28 5.64 -6.90
N VAL A 50 -2.17 4.77 -7.35
CA VAL A 50 -3.60 4.85 -7.05
C VAL A 50 -4.07 3.59 -6.35
N PRO A 51 -5.10 3.69 -5.49
CA PRO A 51 -5.66 2.53 -4.83
C PRO A 51 -6.16 1.49 -5.84
N ASN A 52 -5.81 0.23 -5.62
CA ASN A 52 -6.16 -0.87 -6.51
C ASN A 52 -6.77 -2.06 -5.76
N GLY A 53 -7.36 -1.82 -4.59
CA GLY A 53 -8.00 -2.87 -3.78
C GLY A 53 -7.10 -3.36 -2.66
N LEU A 54 -7.40 -4.56 -2.19
CA LEU A 54 -6.66 -5.19 -1.09
C LEU A 54 -6.03 -6.48 -1.56
N SER A 55 -4.96 -6.88 -0.87
CA SER A 55 -4.25 -8.12 -1.17
C SER A 55 -4.04 -8.89 0.12
N VAL A 56 -4.07 -10.23 0.04
CA VAL A 56 -3.79 -11.09 1.19
C VAL A 56 -2.29 -11.24 1.32
N PRO A 57 -1.71 -10.90 2.50
CA PRO A 57 -0.25 -10.96 2.67
C PRO A 57 0.29 -12.38 2.62
N LEU A 58 -0.52 -13.35 3.06
CA LEU A 58 -0.16 -14.77 3.04
C LEU A 58 -1.39 -15.56 2.62
N PRO A 59 -1.21 -16.75 2.00
CA PRO A 59 -2.34 -17.61 1.66
C PRO A 59 -2.92 -18.21 2.95
N LEU A 60 -3.91 -17.53 3.52
CA LEU A 60 -4.59 -17.94 4.75
C LEU A 60 -6.00 -18.43 4.43
N ASP A 61 -6.47 -19.39 5.23
CA ASP A 61 -7.85 -19.84 5.24
C ASP A 61 -8.79 -18.66 5.52
N PRO A 62 -9.98 -18.60 4.87
CA PRO A 62 -10.97 -17.57 5.19
C PRO A 62 -11.35 -17.52 6.67
N GLU A 63 -11.38 -18.68 7.34
CA GLU A 63 -11.64 -18.74 8.79
C GLU A 63 -10.57 -18.02 9.60
N LEU A 64 -9.30 -18.19 9.22
CA LEU A 64 -8.18 -17.53 9.91
C LEU A 64 -8.21 -16.03 9.69
N LEU A 65 -8.56 -15.60 8.48
CA LEU A 65 -8.71 -14.17 8.19
C LEU A 65 -9.81 -13.56 9.03
N GLU A 66 -10.92 -14.24 9.15
CA GLU A 66 -12.05 -13.77 9.97
C GLU A 66 -11.66 -13.67 11.45
N ARG A 67 -10.92 -14.63 11.96
CA ARG A 67 -10.42 -14.60 13.35
C ARG A 67 -9.48 -13.42 13.57
N VAL A 68 -8.60 -13.15 12.62
CA VAL A 68 -7.68 -12.01 12.70
C VAL A 68 -8.49 -10.72 12.70
N GLU A 69 -9.50 -10.59 11.85
CA GLU A 69 -10.36 -9.43 11.81
C GLU A 69 -11.08 -9.22 13.15
N GLN A 70 -11.68 -10.28 13.71
CA GLN A 70 -12.40 -10.20 14.99
C GLN A 70 -11.46 -9.84 16.14
N LYS A 71 -10.28 -10.44 16.18
CA LYS A 71 -9.29 -10.19 17.23
C LYS A 71 -8.81 -8.74 17.22
N ASN A 72 -8.71 -8.14 16.05
CA ASN A 72 -8.16 -6.80 15.88
C ASN A 72 -9.22 -5.74 15.64
N PHE A 73 -10.49 -6.08 15.80
CA PHE A 73 -11.60 -5.17 15.53
C PHE A 73 -11.49 -3.85 16.31
N HIS A 74 -10.92 -3.88 17.50
CA HIS A 74 -10.70 -2.69 18.32
C HIS A 74 -9.67 -1.71 17.74
N PHE A 75 -8.90 -2.12 16.73
CA PHE A 75 -7.95 -1.25 16.05
C PHE A 75 -8.59 -0.38 14.97
N ILE A 76 -9.89 -0.56 14.70
CA ILE A 76 -10.58 0.28 13.73
C ILE A 76 -10.68 1.70 14.31
N ASN A 77 -10.09 2.65 13.61
CA ASN A 77 -10.08 4.06 14.00
C ASN A 77 -10.39 4.93 12.79
N ASP A 78 -10.31 6.25 12.94
CA ASP A 78 -10.63 7.19 11.87
C ASP A 78 -9.73 6.98 10.65
N HIS A 79 -8.47 6.65 10.87
CA HIS A 79 -7.53 6.37 9.79
C HIS A 79 -7.95 5.15 8.97
N ILE A 80 -8.34 4.07 9.66
CA ILE A 80 -8.81 2.84 9.01
C ILE A 80 -10.12 3.10 8.26
N LEU A 81 -11.03 3.86 8.86
CA LEU A 81 -12.28 4.21 8.20
C LEU A 81 -12.05 5.04 6.93
N ALA A 82 -11.11 5.98 6.98
CA ALA A 82 -10.76 6.80 5.83
C ALA A 82 -10.15 5.95 4.71
N LEU A 83 -9.26 5.03 5.05
CA LEU A 83 -8.67 4.10 4.08
C LEU A 83 -9.71 3.20 3.45
N ALA A 84 -10.65 2.68 4.26
CA ALA A 84 -11.72 1.82 3.76
C ALA A 84 -12.56 2.55 2.72
N GLN A 85 -12.89 3.81 2.97
CA GLN A 85 -13.60 4.66 2.03
C GLN A 85 -12.81 4.88 0.75
N LYS A 86 -11.52 5.17 0.91
CA LYS A 86 -10.62 5.44 -0.21
C LYS A 86 -10.48 4.22 -1.13
N PHE A 87 -10.43 3.02 -0.54
CA PHE A 87 -10.29 1.78 -1.31
C PHE A 87 -11.62 1.11 -1.66
N GLY A 88 -12.74 1.65 -1.17
CA GLY A 88 -14.06 1.10 -1.45
C GLY A 88 -14.30 -0.27 -0.84
N VAL A 89 -13.78 -0.52 0.36
CA VAL A 89 -13.85 -1.81 1.06
C VAL A 89 -14.39 -1.63 2.47
N GLU A 90 -14.77 -2.73 3.11
CA GLU A 90 -15.18 -2.72 4.50
C GLU A 90 -13.98 -2.48 5.42
N PRO A 91 -14.12 -1.65 6.47
CA PRO A 91 -13.00 -1.35 7.38
C PRO A 91 -12.36 -2.59 8.00
N ARG A 92 -13.16 -3.60 8.35
CA ARG A 92 -12.64 -4.83 8.96
C ARG A 92 -11.64 -5.56 8.06
N LYS A 93 -11.78 -5.42 6.75
CA LYS A 93 -10.88 -6.09 5.79
C LYS A 93 -9.46 -5.55 5.88
N LEU A 94 -9.31 -4.30 6.29
CA LEU A 94 -7.98 -3.70 6.48
C LEU A 94 -7.22 -4.30 7.67
N LEU A 95 -7.90 -5.05 8.54
CA LEU A 95 -7.28 -5.71 9.67
C LEU A 95 -6.60 -7.03 9.28
N SER A 96 -6.97 -7.60 8.14
CA SER A 96 -6.46 -8.90 7.68
C SER A 96 -5.76 -8.83 6.32
N HIS A 97 -5.86 -7.70 5.62
CA HIS A 97 -5.32 -7.55 4.27
C HIS A 97 -4.34 -6.37 4.23
N VAL A 98 -3.51 -6.35 3.21
CA VAL A 98 -2.65 -5.20 2.93
C VAL A 98 -3.23 -4.39 1.79
N LEU A 99 -2.89 -3.10 1.74
CA LEU A 99 -3.32 -2.22 0.67
C LEU A 99 -2.56 -2.58 -0.61
N GLU A 100 -3.24 -2.57 -1.73
CA GLU A 100 -2.60 -2.72 -3.02
C GLU A 100 -2.74 -1.42 -3.81
N TYR A 101 -1.61 -0.90 -4.27
CA TYR A 101 -1.56 0.27 -5.13
C TYR A 101 -1.08 -0.13 -6.52
N LYS A 102 -1.57 0.58 -7.52
CA LYS A 102 -1.11 0.45 -8.88
C LYS A 102 -0.37 1.72 -9.25
N LEU A 103 0.87 1.58 -9.68
CA LEU A 103 1.70 2.69 -10.11
C LEU A 103 2.06 2.51 -11.59
N VAL A 104 1.67 3.50 -12.39
CA VAL A 104 2.09 3.56 -13.80
C VAL A 104 3.16 4.64 -13.87
N TRP A 105 4.41 4.22 -14.12
CA TRP A 105 5.56 5.12 -14.13
C TRP A 105 5.81 5.66 -15.53
N LYS A 106 5.65 6.94 -15.67
CA LYS A 106 5.83 7.61 -16.97
C LYS A 106 7.16 8.35 -17.10
N GLY A 107 7.96 8.27 -16.07
CA GLY A 107 9.25 8.96 -16.01
C GLY A 107 9.13 10.25 -15.26
#